data_5dcd2c1a6b5c6b2c91d73000dc61e8e0
#
_entry.id   5dcd2c1a6b5c6b2c91d73000dc61e8e0
#
_cell.length_a   1.000
_cell.length_b   1.000
_cell.length_c   1.000
_cell.angle_alpha   90.00
_cell.angle_beta   90.00
_cell.angle_gamma   90.00
#
_symmetry.space_group_name_H-M   'P 1'
#
loop_
_entity.id
_entity.type
_entity.pdbx_description
1 polymer ?
#
loop_
_entity_poly.entity_id
_entity_poly.type
_entity_poly.pdbx_seq_one_letter_code
_entity_poly.pdbx_strand_id
1 'polypeptide(L)'
;MTPQDFITTNAALIAPPLVPEIKLYLATEVVPLWRATEEELAKNGVPPPYWAFAWAGGQALARYVLDNPVLVRGKRVLDIGSGSGLVGIAAAKS
;
A
#
# COMPACT_ATOMS: atom_id res chain seq x y z
N MET A 1 10.79 -19.49 1.35
CA MET A 1 10.47 -18.18 0.74
C MET A 1 10.52 -17.08 1.80
N THR A 2 11.28 -16.05 1.56
CA THR A 2 11.32 -14.88 2.45
C THR A 2 10.08 -14.00 2.21
N PRO A 3 9.75 -13.09 3.16
CA PRO A 3 8.69 -12.11 2.91
C PRO A 3 8.91 -11.28 1.64
N GLN A 4 10.16 -10.92 1.34
CA GLN A 4 10.50 -10.19 0.11
C GLN A 4 10.21 -11.02 -1.13
N ASP A 5 10.55 -12.31 -1.13
CA ASP A 5 10.26 -13.21 -2.25
C ASP A 5 8.75 -13.32 -2.49
N PHE A 6 7.98 -13.40 -1.41
CA PHE A 6 6.52 -13.44 -1.51
C PHE A 6 5.97 -12.20 -2.19
N ILE A 7 6.44 -11.03 -1.78
CA ILE A 7 6.01 -9.74 -2.36
C ILE A 7 6.38 -9.67 -3.84
N THR A 8 7.63 -9.95 -4.19
CA THR A 8 8.10 -9.86 -5.58
C THR A 8 7.43 -10.86 -6.51
N THR A 9 7.02 -12.01 -5.98
CA THR A 9 6.33 -13.05 -6.74
C THR A 9 4.85 -12.68 -7.00
N ASN A 10 4.18 -12.05 -6.03
CA ASN A 10 2.73 -11.82 -6.04
C ASN A 10 2.33 -10.39 -6.35
N ALA A 11 3.27 -9.48 -6.48
CA ALA A 11 3.00 -8.06 -6.69
C ALA A 11 3.98 -7.49 -7.73
N ALA A 12 3.60 -6.35 -8.29
CA ALA A 12 4.45 -5.58 -9.19
C ALA A 12 4.48 -4.12 -8.74
N LEU A 13 5.54 -3.41 -9.12
CA LEU A 13 5.66 -1.99 -8.80
C LEU A 13 4.76 -1.19 -9.75
N ILE A 14 3.64 -0.72 -9.23
CA ILE A 14 2.56 -0.08 -10.00
C ILE A 14 2.17 1.24 -9.35
N ALA A 15 1.86 2.24 -10.16
CA ALA A 15 1.31 3.50 -9.69
C ALA A 15 -0.21 3.40 -9.52
N PRO A 16 -0.76 3.81 -8.34
CA PRO A 16 -2.22 3.89 -8.19
C PRO A 16 -2.82 4.93 -9.14
N PRO A 17 -4.05 4.74 -9.63
CA PRO A 17 -4.66 5.65 -10.61
C PRO A 17 -4.71 7.12 -10.20
N LEU A 18 -5.03 7.41 -8.93
CA LEU A 18 -5.15 8.79 -8.45
C LEU A 18 -3.82 9.40 -8.02
N VAL A 19 -2.78 8.59 -7.86
CA VAL A 19 -1.48 9.03 -7.36
C VAL A 19 -0.36 8.48 -8.23
N PRO A 20 -0.26 8.92 -9.50
CA PRO A 20 0.74 8.39 -10.42
C PRO A 20 2.18 8.75 -10.03
N GLU A 21 2.36 9.69 -9.13
CA GLU A 21 3.67 10.10 -8.62
C GLU A 21 4.33 9.05 -7.72
N ILE A 22 3.55 8.10 -7.21
CA ILE A 22 4.04 7.08 -6.26
C ILE A 22 3.84 5.70 -6.85
N LYS A 23 4.88 4.87 -6.80
CA LYS A 23 4.80 3.46 -7.18
C LYS A 23 4.85 2.59 -5.94
N LEU A 24 3.98 1.60 -5.90
CA LEU A 24 3.85 0.65 -4.79
C LEU A 24 3.89 -0.77 -5.31
N TYR A 25 4.30 -1.71 -4.46
CA TYR A 25 4.13 -3.12 -4.76
C TYR A 25 2.68 -3.51 -4.54
N LEU A 26 1.92 -3.61 -5.63
CA LEU A 26 0.49 -3.93 -5.62
C LEU A 26 0.24 -5.26 -6.33
N ALA A 27 -0.83 -5.94 -5.94
CA ALA A 27 -1.25 -7.17 -6.60
C ALA A 27 -1.60 -6.89 -8.06
N THR A 28 -1.04 -7.69 -8.97
CA THR A 28 -1.38 -7.61 -10.39
C THR A 28 -2.76 -8.23 -10.65
N GLU A 29 -3.10 -9.26 -9.86
CA GLU A 29 -4.41 -9.89 -9.85
C GLU A 29 -4.84 -10.08 -8.41
N VAL A 30 -6.06 -9.66 -8.09
CA VAL A 30 -6.58 -9.67 -6.72
C VAL A 30 -6.78 -11.10 -6.20
N VAL A 31 -7.41 -11.96 -7.01
CA VAL A 31 -7.89 -13.26 -6.56
C VAL A 31 -6.77 -14.23 -6.19
N PRO A 32 -5.70 -14.42 -7.00
CA PRO A 32 -4.62 -15.33 -6.63
C PRO A 32 -3.91 -14.96 -5.33
N LEU A 33 -3.61 -13.68 -5.13
CA LEU A 33 -2.95 -13.23 -3.91
C LEU A 33 -3.85 -13.42 -2.69
N TRP A 34 -5.12 -13.08 -2.82
CA TRP A 34 -6.08 -13.22 -1.74
C TRP A 34 -6.22 -14.69 -1.31
N ARG A 35 -6.34 -15.61 -2.27
CA ARG A 35 -6.43 -17.04 -2.00
C ARG A 35 -5.17 -17.57 -1.33
N ALA A 36 -4.00 -17.20 -1.82
CA ALA A 36 -2.74 -17.61 -1.22
C ALA A 36 -2.66 -17.17 0.24
N THR A 37 -3.11 -15.95 0.55
CA THR A 37 -3.13 -15.42 1.90
C THR A 37 -4.18 -16.12 2.77
N GLU A 38 -5.34 -16.46 2.23
CA GLU A 38 -6.36 -17.22 2.96
C GLU A 38 -5.84 -18.59 3.40
N GLU A 39 -5.12 -19.29 2.53
CA GLU A 39 -4.50 -20.57 2.86
C GLU A 39 -3.48 -20.42 3.99
N GLU A 40 -2.61 -19.41 3.91
CA GLU A 40 -1.64 -19.11 4.95
C GLU A 40 -2.32 -18.68 6.25
N LEU A 41 -3.39 -17.89 6.16
CA LEU A 41 -4.17 -17.47 7.31
C LEU A 41 -4.75 -18.67 8.06
N ALA A 42 -5.27 -19.65 7.32
CA ALA A 42 -5.83 -20.86 7.93
C ALA A 42 -4.76 -21.70 8.64
N LYS A 43 -3.52 -21.70 8.13
CA LYS A 43 -2.42 -22.50 8.68
C LYS A 43 -1.64 -21.78 9.78
N ASN A 44 -1.34 -20.49 9.58
CA ASN A 44 -0.35 -19.77 10.38
C ASN A 44 -0.85 -18.44 10.95
N GLY A 45 -2.13 -18.11 10.80
CA GLY A 45 -2.69 -16.87 11.31
C GLY A 45 -2.18 -15.63 10.59
N VAL A 46 -1.82 -15.73 9.33
CA VAL A 46 -1.34 -14.60 8.51
C VAL A 46 -2.52 -13.65 8.21
N PRO A 47 -2.37 -12.34 8.45
CA PRO A 47 -3.44 -11.38 8.16
C PRO A 47 -3.69 -11.23 6.66
N PRO A 48 -4.88 -10.76 6.25
CA PRO A 48 -5.18 -10.48 4.84
C PRO A 48 -4.19 -9.50 4.22
N PRO A 49 -3.96 -9.57 2.89
CA PRO A 49 -2.92 -8.77 2.21
C PRO A 49 -3.37 -7.33 1.94
N TYR A 50 -3.77 -6.59 2.98
CA TYR A 50 -4.20 -5.19 2.84
C TYR A 50 -3.13 -4.30 2.21
N TRP A 51 -1.85 -4.63 2.40
CA TRP A 51 -0.72 -3.89 1.86
C TRP A 51 -0.63 -3.92 0.33
N ALA A 52 -1.25 -4.93 -0.30
CA ALA A 52 -1.15 -5.15 -1.74
C ALA A 52 -2.18 -4.36 -2.55
N PHE A 53 -2.96 -3.51 -1.91
CA PHE A 53 -4.04 -2.77 -2.55
C PHE A 53 -3.97 -1.29 -2.18
N ALA A 54 -4.11 -0.44 -3.20
CA ALA A 54 -4.24 1.00 -2.99
C ALA A 54 -5.73 1.33 -2.85
N TRP A 55 -6.22 1.27 -1.62
CA TRP A 55 -7.63 1.49 -1.31
C TRP A 55 -8.07 2.91 -1.66
N ALA A 56 -9.34 3.07 -2.04
CA ALA A 56 -9.88 4.34 -2.53
C ALA A 56 -9.70 5.50 -1.55
N GLY A 57 -9.97 5.27 -0.26
CA GLY A 57 -9.78 6.28 0.79
C GLY A 57 -8.34 6.72 0.93
N GLY A 58 -7.41 5.76 0.88
CA GLY A 58 -5.98 6.05 0.92
C GLY A 58 -5.50 6.82 -0.30
N GLN A 59 -5.98 6.47 -1.48
CA GLN A 59 -5.66 7.20 -2.71
C GLN A 59 -6.16 8.65 -2.63
N ALA A 60 -7.39 8.87 -2.19
CA ALA A 60 -7.96 10.19 -2.05
C ALA A 60 -7.17 11.04 -1.04
N LEU A 61 -6.81 10.47 0.11
CA LEU A 61 -6.04 11.18 1.13
C LEU A 61 -4.62 11.47 0.66
N ALA A 62 -3.96 10.53 0.01
CA ALA A 62 -2.61 10.74 -0.55
C ALA A 62 -2.62 11.84 -1.61
N ARG A 63 -3.63 11.85 -2.48
CA ARG A 63 -3.81 12.91 -3.49
C ARG A 63 -3.98 14.26 -2.81
N TYR A 64 -4.79 14.33 -1.79
CA TYR A 64 -5.03 15.57 -1.03
C TYR A 64 -3.74 16.09 -0.38
N VAL A 65 -2.95 15.20 0.22
CA VAL A 65 -1.67 15.57 0.86
C VAL A 65 -0.68 16.10 -0.18
N LEU A 66 -0.53 15.42 -1.33
CA LEU A 66 0.38 15.88 -2.39
C LEU A 66 -0.04 17.22 -2.98
N ASP A 67 -1.34 17.46 -3.09
CA ASP A 67 -1.88 18.73 -3.61
C ASP A 67 -1.84 19.86 -2.57
N ASN A 68 -1.70 19.51 -1.28
CA ASN A 68 -1.67 20.47 -0.17
C ASN A 68 -0.48 20.19 0.77
N PRO A 69 0.76 20.26 0.28
CA PRO A 69 1.93 19.83 1.04
C PRO A 69 2.17 20.64 2.32
N VAL A 70 1.63 21.84 2.43
CA VAL A 70 1.75 22.65 3.63
C VAL A 70 1.14 22.00 4.86
N LEU A 71 0.19 21.08 4.68
CA LEU A 71 -0.45 20.36 5.78
C LEU A 71 0.52 19.48 6.57
N VAL A 72 1.53 18.95 5.90
CA VAL A 72 2.47 17.97 6.48
C VAL A 72 3.93 18.45 6.47
N ARG A 73 4.26 19.46 5.68
CA ARG A 73 5.64 19.91 5.52
C ARG A 73 6.24 20.35 6.85
N GLY A 74 7.42 19.81 7.17
CA GLY A 74 8.12 20.09 8.40
C GLY A 74 7.48 19.46 9.64
N LYS A 75 6.48 18.59 9.49
CA LYS A 75 5.77 17.97 10.60
C LYS A 75 6.12 16.49 10.72
N ARG A 76 5.97 15.96 11.93
CA ARG A 76 6.01 14.50 12.15
C ARG A 76 4.64 13.95 11.81
N VAL A 77 4.61 12.86 11.01
CA VAL A 77 3.38 12.24 10.56
C VAL A 77 3.37 10.78 10.98
N LEU A 78 2.25 10.34 11.54
CA LEU A 78 2.01 8.93 11.87
C LEU A 78 0.87 8.43 10.99
N ASP A 79 1.14 7.40 10.19
CA ASP A 79 0.16 6.77 9.33
C ASP A 79 -0.39 5.50 10.01
N ILE A 80 -1.50 5.64 10.71
CA ILE A 80 -2.15 4.52 11.43
C ILE A 80 -2.91 3.66 10.43
N GLY A 81 -2.69 2.33 10.50
CA GLY A 81 -3.30 1.42 9.53
C GLY A 81 -2.79 1.65 8.13
N SER A 82 -1.48 1.82 7.98
CA SER A 82 -0.82 2.29 6.76
C SER A 82 -1.07 1.44 5.51
N GLY A 83 -1.40 0.16 5.66
CA GLY A 83 -1.65 -0.73 4.54
C GLY A 83 -0.47 -0.77 3.55
N SER A 84 -0.67 -0.21 2.36
CA SER A 84 0.36 -0.11 1.32
C SER A 84 1.45 0.94 1.64
N GLY A 85 1.21 1.81 2.61
CA GLY A 85 2.08 2.92 2.94
C GLY A 85 1.87 4.18 2.08
N LEU A 86 0.87 4.19 1.21
CA LEU A 86 0.66 5.25 0.23
C LEU A 86 0.56 6.64 0.86
N VAL A 87 -0.24 6.80 1.91
CA VAL A 87 -0.45 8.11 2.55
C VAL A 87 0.83 8.59 3.24
N GLY A 88 1.52 7.70 3.97
CA GLY A 88 2.79 8.02 4.61
C GLY A 88 3.86 8.41 3.60
N ILE A 89 3.94 7.71 2.46
CA ILE A 89 4.87 8.05 1.38
C ILE A 89 4.53 9.42 0.78
N ALA A 90 3.24 9.71 0.56
CA ALA A 90 2.80 11.01 0.06
C ALA A 90 3.21 12.13 1.02
N ALA A 91 3.03 11.92 2.33
CA ALA A 91 3.47 12.88 3.35
C ALA A 91 4.99 13.08 3.32
N ALA A 92 5.76 12.01 3.17
CA ALA A 92 7.22 12.08 3.11
C ALA A 92 7.73 12.83 1.87
N LYS A 93 7.02 12.74 0.75
CA LYS A 93 7.36 13.46 -0.48
C LYS A 93 7.00 14.94 -0.46
N SER A 94 6.21 15.35 0.48
CA SER A 94 5.70 16.75 0.57
C SER A 94 6.66 17.69 1.38
#